data_d516dbf5278896501228b933248ec8d9
#
_entry.id   d516dbf5278896501228b933248ec8d9
#
_cell.length_a   1.000
_cell.length_b   1.000
_cell.length_c   1.000
_cell.angle_alpha   90.00
_cell.angle_beta   90.00
_cell.angle_gamma   90.00
#
_symmetry.space_group_name_H-M   'P 1'
#
loop_
_entity.id
_entity.type
_entity.pdbx_description
1 polymer ?
#
loop_
_entity_poly.entity_id
_entity_poly.type
_entity_poly.pdbx_seq_one_letter_code
_entity_poly.pdbx_strand_id
1 'polypeptide(L)'
;HPPAKVWKALTDPKELREWAPYDSDRDLGSVGTATLTTVNAPQPHVTETKITRADAPNVLEFNWGGQDIRWQLEPSGKNGTRLTLWHNIDRRYIAMGAAGWHICLDIMQRFLDGEPVGRVVGPDAMKFGGWQRLLAEYSKQFGVEMPSWGAPQKA
;
A
#
# COMPACT_ATOMS: atom_id res chain seq x y z
N HIS A 1 -10.03 -5.01 -13.21
CA HIS A 1 -8.97 -5.88 -13.76
C HIS A 1 -9.03 -7.27 -13.12
N PRO A 2 -8.70 -8.34 -13.86
CA PRO A 2 -8.76 -9.70 -13.33
C PRO A 2 -7.70 -9.94 -12.24
N PRO A 3 -7.94 -10.92 -11.33
CA PRO A 3 -7.01 -11.19 -10.23
C PRO A 3 -5.55 -11.42 -10.64
N ALA A 4 -5.30 -12.11 -11.75
CA ALA A 4 -3.94 -12.35 -12.22
C ALA A 4 -3.18 -11.06 -12.55
N LYS A 5 -3.86 -10.07 -13.11
CA LYS A 5 -3.27 -8.76 -13.43
C LYS A 5 -3.00 -7.95 -12.18
N VAL A 6 -3.91 -7.97 -11.20
CA VAL A 6 -3.73 -7.31 -9.90
C VAL A 6 -2.62 -8.00 -9.11
N TRP A 7 -2.58 -9.32 -9.12
CA TRP A 7 -1.50 -10.10 -8.48
C TRP A 7 -0.12 -9.67 -8.97
N LYS A 8 0.03 -9.54 -10.28
CA LYS A 8 1.29 -9.08 -10.86
C LYS A 8 1.69 -7.70 -10.36
N ALA A 9 0.74 -6.77 -10.25
CA ALA A 9 1.01 -5.44 -9.70
C ALA A 9 1.45 -5.47 -8.24
N LEU A 10 1.01 -6.47 -7.47
CA LEU A 10 1.37 -6.65 -6.06
C LEU A 10 2.71 -7.37 -5.86
N THR A 11 3.24 -8.04 -6.86
CA THR A 11 4.36 -8.96 -6.69
C THR A 11 5.58 -8.65 -7.56
N ASP A 12 5.37 -8.17 -8.78
CA ASP A 12 6.45 -7.90 -9.73
C ASP A 12 7.22 -6.63 -9.32
N PRO A 13 8.54 -6.70 -9.11
CA PRO A 13 9.34 -5.54 -8.72
C PRO A 13 9.21 -4.35 -9.66
N LYS A 14 9.06 -4.58 -10.95
CA LYS A 14 8.90 -3.52 -11.94
C LYS A 14 7.56 -2.81 -11.79
N GLU A 15 6.51 -3.55 -11.49
CA GLU A 15 5.17 -2.98 -11.30
C GLU A 15 5.03 -2.31 -9.94
N LEU A 16 5.67 -2.83 -8.89
CA LEU A 16 5.71 -2.19 -7.57
C LEU A 16 6.28 -0.77 -7.64
N ARG A 17 7.26 -0.52 -8.50
CA ARG A 17 7.86 0.81 -8.69
C ARG A 17 6.87 1.86 -9.18
N GLU A 18 5.77 1.44 -9.78
CA GLU A 18 4.77 2.36 -10.33
C GLU A 18 3.81 2.91 -9.28
N TRP A 19 3.65 2.23 -8.14
CA TRP A 19 2.63 2.62 -7.17
C TRP A 19 2.97 2.37 -5.69
N ALA A 20 3.79 1.35 -5.37
CA ALA A 20 3.97 0.90 -4.00
C ALA A 20 4.88 1.83 -3.18
N PRO A 21 4.71 1.87 -1.84
CA PRO A 21 5.58 2.65 -0.96
C PRO A 21 6.93 1.99 -0.69
N TYR A 22 7.17 0.83 -1.27
CA TYR A 22 8.43 0.08 -1.17
C TYR A 22 8.84 -0.50 -2.52
N ASP A 23 10.14 -0.69 -2.69
CA ASP A 23 10.70 -1.51 -3.76
C ASP A 23 11.10 -2.86 -3.20
N SER A 24 11.12 -3.88 -4.04
CA SER A 24 11.54 -5.24 -3.69
C SER A 24 12.71 -5.69 -4.56
N ASP A 25 13.64 -6.44 -3.98
CA ASP A 25 14.77 -7.01 -4.71
C ASP A 25 14.40 -8.25 -5.53
N ARG A 26 13.19 -8.77 -5.33
CA ARG A 26 12.69 -9.95 -6.05
C ARG A 26 11.17 -9.94 -6.18
N ASP A 27 10.64 -10.82 -7.01
CA ASP A 27 9.21 -11.08 -7.08
C ASP A 27 8.69 -11.60 -5.73
N LEU A 28 7.58 -11.03 -5.24
CA LEU A 28 6.98 -11.39 -3.96
C LEU A 28 6.03 -12.60 -4.06
N GLY A 29 5.84 -13.14 -5.26
CA GLY A 29 4.88 -14.20 -5.53
C GLY A 29 5.32 -15.61 -5.12
N SER A 30 6.40 -15.75 -4.36
CA SER A 30 6.84 -17.03 -3.81
C SER A 30 7.32 -16.89 -2.37
N VAL A 31 7.13 -17.93 -1.58
CA VAL A 31 7.57 -17.99 -0.18
C VAL A 31 9.09 -17.86 -0.08
N GLY A 32 9.58 -17.19 0.93
CA GLY A 32 11.00 -17.00 1.19
C GLY A 32 11.32 -15.58 1.64
N THR A 33 12.61 -15.27 1.66
CA THR A 33 13.11 -13.96 2.09
C THR A 33 13.21 -12.99 0.93
N ALA A 34 12.79 -11.75 1.16
CA ALA A 34 12.95 -10.63 0.24
C ALA A 34 13.46 -9.41 0.99
N THR A 35 14.08 -8.48 0.28
CA THR A 35 14.49 -7.19 0.85
C THR A 35 13.58 -6.09 0.32
N LEU A 36 12.92 -5.37 1.23
CA LEU A 36 12.08 -4.23 0.91
C LEU A 36 12.80 -2.93 1.26
N THR A 37 12.80 -1.99 0.32
CA THR A 37 13.34 -0.65 0.53
C THR A 37 12.20 0.35 0.52
N THR A 38 11.97 1.02 1.65
CA THR A 38 10.95 2.07 1.74
C THR A 38 11.37 3.27 0.91
N VAL A 39 10.47 3.70 0.04
CA VAL A 39 10.72 4.75 -0.94
C VAL A 39 10.34 6.11 -0.37
N ASN A 40 11.16 7.13 -0.68
CA ASN A 40 10.92 8.53 -0.31
C ASN A 40 10.78 8.74 1.21
N ALA A 41 11.46 7.93 1.99
CA ALA A 41 11.61 8.16 3.42
C ALA A 41 12.75 9.16 3.69
N PRO A 42 12.70 9.92 4.80
CA PRO A 42 13.78 10.85 5.17
C PRO A 42 15.16 10.18 5.25
N GLN A 43 15.18 8.90 5.61
CA GLN A 43 16.36 8.04 5.53
C GLN A 43 15.98 6.74 4.85
N PRO A 44 16.86 6.17 4.01
CA PRO A 44 16.61 4.88 3.39
C PRO A 44 16.34 3.84 4.48
N HIS A 45 15.20 3.18 4.40
CA HIS A 45 14.81 2.14 5.34
C HIS A 45 14.73 0.82 4.58
N VAL A 46 15.75 -0.01 4.78
CA VAL A 46 15.85 -1.33 4.15
C VAL A 46 15.48 -2.36 5.19
N THR A 47 14.49 -3.19 4.89
CA THR A 47 14.06 -4.27 5.77
C THR A 47 14.07 -5.60 5.04
N GLU A 48 14.53 -6.63 5.74
CA GLU A 48 14.34 -8.00 5.28
C GLU A 48 12.93 -8.45 5.66
N THR A 49 12.20 -8.99 4.71
CA THR A 49 10.87 -9.56 4.94
C THR A 49 10.88 -11.05 4.65
N LYS A 50 10.01 -11.76 5.36
CA LYS A 50 9.71 -13.17 5.08
C LYS A 50 8.33 -13.25 4.46
N ILE A 51 8.27 -13.73 3.22
CA ILE A 51 6.99 -14.03 2.56
C ILE A 51 6.54 -15.38 3.10
N THR A 52 5.46 -15.35 3.87
CA THR A 52 4.95 -16.54 4.59
C THR A 52 3.87 -17.28 3.82
N ARG A 53 3.19 -16.58 2.90
CA ARG A 53 2.16 -17.17 2.05
C ARG A 53 2.11 -16.47 0.70
N ALA A 54 2.11 -17.25 -0.38
CA ALA A 54 2.02 -16.76 -1.74
C ALA A 54 1.19 -17.74 -2.58
N ASP A 55 -0.12 -17.64 -2.42
CA ASP A 55 -1.11 -18.48 -3.14
C ASP A 55 -1.68 -17.67 -4.31
N ALA A 56 -0.97 -17.64 -5.42
CA ALA A 56 -1.36 -16.88 -6.60
C ALA A 56 -2.67 -17.41 -7.22
N PRO A 57 -3.58 -16.54 -7.66
CA PRO A 57 -3.58 -15.08 -7.51
C PRO A 57 -4.44 -14.60 -6.32
N ASN A 58 -4.55 -15.35 -5.24
CA ASN A 58 -5.56 -15.16 -4.21
C ASN A 58 -5.07 -14.53 -2.91
N VAL A 59 -3.92 -14.98 -2.37
CA VAL A 59 -3.44 -14.53 -1.06
C VAL A 59 -1.93 -14.34 -1.06
N LEU A 60 -1.50 -13.19 -0.53
CA LEU A 60 -0.10 -12.85 -0.32
C LEU A 60 0.09 -12.33 1.11
N GLU A 61 0.98 -12.95 1.88
CA GLU A 61 1.30 -12.55 3.25
C GLU A 61 2.79 -12.35 3.42
N PHE A 62 3.16 -11.21 3.96
CA PHE A 62 4.55 -10.88 4.28
C PHE A 62 4.60 -9.80 5.38
N ASN A 63 5.82 -9.48 5.83
CA ASN A 63 6.06 -8.46 6.83
C ASN A 63 6.71 -7.24 6.19
N TRP A 64 6.33 -6.04 6.64
CA TRP A 64 6.96 -4.78 6.22
C TRP A 64 7.23 -3.92 7.43
N GLY A 65 8.51 -3.72 7.73
CA GLY A 65 8.92 -2.88 8.85
C GLY A 65 8.40 -3.37 10.22
N GLY A 66 8.33 -4.67 10.43
CA GLY A 66 7.83 -5.26 11.66
C GLY A 66 6.30 -5.39 11.73
N GLN A 67 5.59 -5.02 10.68
CA GLN A 67 4.13 -5.09 10.61
C GLN A 67 3.68 -6.12 9.58
N ASP A 68 2.63 -6.87 9.90
CA ASP A 68 2.10 -7.89 9.01
C ASP A 68 1.21 -7.27 7.94
N ILE A 69 1.42 -7.71 6.70
CA ILE A 69 0.59 -7.36 5.55
C ILE A 69 -0.02 -8.62 4.96
N ARG A 70 -1.31 -8.57 4.68
CA ARG A 70 -2.02 -9.59 3.94
C ARG A 70 -2.85 -8.95 2.83
N TRP A 71 -2.61 -9.39 1.61
CA TRP A 71 -3.42 -9.07 0.45
C TRP A 71 -4.31 -10.26 0.10
N GLN A 72 -5.59 -10.01 -0.05
CA GLN A 72 -6.53 -11.02 -0.52
C GLN A 72 -7.24 -10.53 -1.77
N LEU A 73 -7.25 -11.37 -2.80
CA LEU A 73 -7.86 -11.09 -4.09
C LEU A 73 -9.00 -12.07 -4.33
N GLU A 74 -10.18 -11.52 -4.63
CA GLU A 74 -11.37 -12.30 -4.97
C GLU A 74 -11.89 -11.83 -6.32
N PRO A 75 -12.27 -12.74 -7.23
CA PRO A 75 -12.94 -12.34 -8.47
C PRO A 75 -14.21 -11.53 -8.17
N SER A 76 -14.41 -10.46 -8.92
CA SER A 76 -15.59 -9.61 -8.80
C SER A 76 -16.13 -9.27 -10.20
N GLY A 77 -17.35 -9.66 -10.48
CA GLY A 77 -17.92 -9.49 -11.82
C GLY A 77 -17.19 -10.32 -12.88
N LYS A 78 -17.24 -9.88 -14.14
CA LYS A 78 -16.65 -10.61 -15.27
C LYS A 78 -15.12 -10.49 -15.34
N ASN A 79 -14.57 -9.31 -15.06
CA ASN A 79 -13.15 -9.02 -15.22
C ASN A 79 -12.61 -8.13 -14.08
N GLY A 80 -13.21 -8.20 -12.90
CA GLY A 80 -12.83 -7.40 -11.77
C GLY A 80 -12.21 -8.20 -10.64
N THR A 81 -11.65 -7.49 -9.68
CA THR A 81 -11.06 -8.03 -8.46
C THR A 81 -11.51 -7.21 -7.27
N ARG A 82 -11.96 -7.88 -6.22
CA ARG A 82 -12.08 -7.31 -4.90
C ARG A 82 -10.77 -7.52 -4.17
N LEU A 83 -10.06 -6.43 -3.92
CA LEU A 83 -8.78 -6.44 -3.22
C LEU A 83 -8.99 -6.01 -1.78
N THR A 84 -8.56 -6.82 -0.84
CA THR A 84 -8.61 -6.50 0.59
C THR A 84 -7.21 -6.50 1.17
N LEU A 85 -6.88 -5.46 1.92
CA LEU A 85 -5.62 -5.32 2.64
C LEU A 85 -5.88 -5.41 4.14
N TRP A 86 -5.16 -6.31 4.81
CA TRP A 86 -5.01 -6.30 6.26
C TRP A 86 -3.60 -5.84 6.60
N HIS A 87 -3.50 -4.86 7.46
CA HIS A 87 -2.22 -4.31 7.91
C HIS A 87 -2.35 -4.00 9.40
N ASN A 88 -1.55 -4.65 10.26
CA ASN A 88 -1.64 -4.51 11.71
C ASN A 88 -0.94 -3.24 12.22
N ILE A 89 -1.34 -2.10 11.70
CA ILE A 89 -0.84 -0.79 12.10
C ILE A 89 -1.32 -0.46 13.51
N ASP A 90 -0.47 0.18 14.33
CA ASP A 90 -0.87 0.75 15.61
C ASP A 90 -2.09 1.65 15.43
N ARG A 91 -3.08 1.53 16.34
CA ARG A 91 -4.33 2.29 16.26
C ARG A 91 -4.11 3.80 16.14
N ARG A 92 -3.03 4.34 16.71
CA ARG A 92 -2.68 5.76 16.62
C ARG A 92 -2.38 6.22 15.21
N TYR A 93 -1.96 5.31 14.33
CA TYR A 93 -1.54 5.61 12.96
C TYR A 93 -2.45 4.99 11.90
N ILE A 94 -3.56 4.35 12.30
CA ILE A 94 -4.40 3.61 11.36
C ILE A 94 -5.02 4.50 10.28
N ALA A 95 -5.47 5.69 10.65
CA ALA A 95 -6.06 6.63 9.70
C ALA A 95 -5.03 7.13 8.67
N MET A 96 -3.81 7.39 9.12
CA MET A 96 -2.69 7.77 8.24
C MET A 96 -2.32 6.64 7.30
N GLY A 97 -2.19 5.44 7.82
CA GLY A 97 -1.90 4.25 7.01
C GLY A 97 -2.97 4.01 5.96
N ALA A 98 -4.24 4.11 6.34
CA ALA A 98 -5.36 3.95 5.40
C ALA A 98 -5.38 5.04 4.33
N ALA A 99 -5.12 6.29 4.69
CA ALA A 99 -5.03 7.38 3.71
C ALA A 99 -3.87 7.18 2.73
N GLY A 100 -2.70 6.77 3.22
CA GLY A 100 -1.54 6.46 2.39
C GLY A 100 -1.80 5.30 1.43
N TRP A 101 -2.36 4.21 1.91
CA TRP A 101 -2.73 3.08 1.06
C TRP A 101 -3.82 3.45 0.05
N HIS A 102 -4.78 4.28 0.42
CA HIS A 102 -5.81 4.77 -0.51
C HIS A 102 -5.17 5.43 -1.73
N ILE A 103 -4.24 6.35 -1.49
CA ILE A 103 -3.52 7.04 -2.57
C ILE A 103 -2.72 6.03 -3.40
N CYS A 104 -1.97 5.14 -2.76
CA CYS A 104 -1.19 4.11 -3.46
C CYS A 104 -2.06 3.24 -4.35
N LEU A 105 -3.23 2.82 -3.86
CA LEU A 105 -4.14 1.96 -4.62
C LEU A 105 -4.81 2.70 -5.77
N ASP A 106 -5.11 3.99 -5.63
CA ASP A 106 -5.60 4.81 -6.74
C ASP A 106 -4.53 4.94 -7.84
N ILE A 107 -3.28 5.11 -7.47
CA ILE A 107 -2.15 5.14 -8.41
C ILE A 107 -1.98 3.78 -9.11
N MET A 108 -2.10 2.68 -8.35
CA MET A 108 -2.08 1.33 -8.91
C MET A 108 -3.20 1.14 -9.94
N GLN A 109 -4.41 1.60 -9.63
CA GLN A 109 -5.54 1.52 -10.54
C GLN A 109 -5.26 2.23 -11.86
N ARG A 110 -4.72 3.44 -11.81
CA ARG A 110 -4.33 4.18 -13.02
C ARG A 110 -3.24 3.46 -13.81
N PHE A 111 -2.27 2.91 -13.13
CA PHE A 111 -1.23 2.10 -13.78
C PHE A 111 -1.84 0.90 -14.50
N LEU A 112 -2.74 0.17 -13.86
CA LEU A 112 -3.43 -0.98 -14.45
C LEU A 112 -4.33 -0.59 -15.63
N ASP A 113 -4.89 0.61 -15.60
CA ASP A 113 -5.72 1.17 -16.69
C ASP A 113 -4.88 1.65 -17.89
N GLY A 114 -3.55 1.54 -17.81
CA GLY A 114 -2.65 1.99 -18.87
C GLY A 114 -2.35 3.49 -18.85
N GLU A 115 -2.64 4.17 -17.73
CA GLU A 115 -2.42 5.61 -17.53
C GLU A 115 -1.51 5.86 -16.32
N PRO A 116 -0.25 5.39 -16.33
CA PRO A 116 0.63 5.54 -15.20
C PRO A 116 0.94 7.00 -14.92
N VAL A 117 0.86 7.39 -13.66
CA VAL A 117 1.14 8.77 -13.21
C VAL A 117 2.37 8.84 -12.29
N GLY A 118 2.99 7.71 -11.98
CA GLY A 118 4.10 7.61 -11.04
C GLY A 118 3.63 7.54 -9.59
N ARG A 119 4.46 6.95 -8.74
CA ARG A 119 4.13 6.75 -7.31
C ARG A 119 4.06 8.07 -6.56
N VAL A 120 3.12 8.12 -5.59
CA VAL A 120 2.95 9.23 -4.66
C VAL A 120 3.00 8.65 -3.25
N VAL A 121 4.16 8.72 -2.61
CA VAL A 121 4.44 8.04 -1.34
C VAL A 121 5.24 8.92 -0.40
N GLY A 122 5.25 8.59 0.90
CA GLY A 122 5.97 9.34 1.92
C GLY A 122 5.48 10.78 2.03
N PRO A 123 6.40 11.75 2.21
CA PRO A 123 6.03 13.17 2.33
C PRO A 123 5.23 13.71 1.15
N ASP A 124 5.40 13.17 -0.06
CA ASP A 124 4.66 13.62 -1.24
C ASP A 124 3.17 13.27 -1.14
N ALA A 125 2.84 12.13 -0.53
CA ALA A 125 1.45 11.77 -0.27
C ALA A 125 0.79 12.78 0.68
N MET A 126 1.51 13.26 1.68
CA MET A 126 1.03 14.25 2.64
C MET A 126 0.79 15.63 2.02
N LYS A 127 1.47 15.93 0.91
CA LYS A 127 1.29 17.16 0.12
C LYS A 127 0.15 17.07 -0.88
N PHE A 128 -0.37 15.86 -1.11
CA PHE A 128 -1.49 15.65 -2.02
C PHE A 128 -2.73 16.40 -1.53
N GLY A 129 -3.44 17.10 -2.45
CA GLY A 129 -4.56 17.97 -2.08
C GLY A 129 -5.72 17.30 -1.36
N GLY A 130 -5.91 15.99 -1.57
CA GLY A 130 -6.94 15.19 -0.89
C GLY A 130 -6.50 14.57 0.44
N TRP A 131 -5.23 14.70 0.84
CA TRP A 131 -4.68 14.03 2.01
C TRP A 131 -5.44 14.35 3.29
N GLN A 132 -5.68 15.65 3.58
CA GLN A 132 -6.36 16.09 4.78
C GLN A 132 -7.79 15.55 4.85
N ARG A 133 -8.48 15.54 3.73
CA ARG A 133 -9.84 14.98 3.63
C ARG A 133 -9.85 13.48 3.90
N LEU A 134 -8.95 12.74 3.27
CA LEU A 134 -8.82 11.29 3.49
C LEU A 134 -8.48 10.98 4.94
N LEU A 135 -7.54 11.72 5.52
CA LEU A 135 -7.15 11.54 6.91
C LEU A 135 -8.33 11.78 7.86
N ALA A 136 -9.11 12.84 7.64
CA ALA A 136 -10.29 13.15 8.43
C ALA A 136 -11.38 12.08 8.29
N GLU A 137 -11.67 11.65 7.07
CA GLU A 137 -12.68 10.62 6.79
C GLU A 137 -12.31 9.27 7.41
N TYR A 138 -11.06 8.84 7.29
CA TYR A 138 -10.60 7.60 7.90
C TYR A 138 -10.53 7.68 9.42
N SER A 139 -10.14 8.83 9.99
CA SER A 139 -10.17 9.05 11.44
C SER A 139 -11.57 8.88 11.98
N LYS A 140 -12.58 9.43 11.31
CA LYS A 140 -14.00 9.27 11.65
C LYS A 140 -14.44 7.81 11.50
N GLN A 141 -14.08 7.15 10.40
CA GLN A 141 -14.47 5.77 10.11
C GLN A 141 -13.92 4.80 11.16
N PHE A 142 -12.68 4.99 11.59
CA PHE A 142 -12.04 4.12 12.59
C PHE A 142 -12.30 4.57 14.03
N GLY A 143 -12.96 5.72 14.24
CA GLY A 143 -13.23 6.22 15.58
C GLY A 143 -11.96 6.62 16.35
N VAL A 144 -10.98 7.19 15.67
CA VAL A 144 -9.70 7.64 16.24
C VAL A 144 -9.57 9.15 16.10
N GLU A 145 -8.74 9.75 16.96
CA GLU A 145 -8.42 11.17 16.84
C GLU A 145 -7.56 11.44 15.61
N MET A 146 -7.79 12.57 14.95
CA MET A 146 -6.96 13.03 13.86
C MET A 146 -5.57 13.37 14.40
N PRO A 147 -4.48 12.81 13.84
CA PRO A 147 -3.14 13.10 14.31
C PRO A 147 -2.82 14.60 14.25
N SER A 148 -2.24 15.14 15.32
CA SER A 148 -1.94 16.57 15.44
C SER A 148 -1.01 17.11 14.34
N TRP A 149 -0.09 16.30 13.86
CA TRP A 149 0.82 16.66 12.77
C TRP A 149 0.16 16.57 11.38
N GLY A 150 -1.04 16.02 11.29
CA GLY A 150 -1.88 16.06 10.09
C GLY A 150 -2.84 17.24 10.07
N ALA A 151 -2.96 17.97 11.17
CA ALA A 151 -3.78 19.18 11.24
C ALA A 151 -3.02 20.39 10.68
N PRO A 152 -3.71 21.35 10.02
CA PRO A 152 -3.06 22.60 9.64
C PRO A 152 -2.45 23.22 10.89
N GLN A 153 -1.17 23.55 10.85
CA GLN A 153 -0.55 24.30 11.93
C GLN A 153 -1.28 25.64 12.02
N LYS A 154 -1.90 25.90 13.15
CA LYS A 154 -2.41 27.23 13.44
C LYS A 154 -1.21 28.17 13.47
N ALA A 155 -1.21 29.11 12.57
CA ALA A 155 -0.22 30.16 12.52
C ALA A 155 -0.22 30.93 13.85
#